data_a1a4f63e4c944d1039d51547b7a9245e
#
_entry.id   a1a4f63e4c944d1039d51547b7a9245e
#
_cell.length_a   1.000
_cell.length_b   1.000
_cell.length_c   1.000
_cell.angle_alpha   90.00
_cell.angle_beta   90.00
_cell.angle_gamma   90.00
#
_symmetry.space_group_name_H-M   'P 1'
#
loop_
_entity.id
_entity.type
_entity.pdbx_description
1 polymer ?
#
loop_
_entity_poly.entity_id
_entity_poly.type
_entity_poly.pdbx_seq_one_letter_code
_entity_poly.pdbx_strand_id
1 'polypeptide(L)'
;LGFIPWSHVSSAYGYSQALDGTWTQYEIETGNTSAQRSNFADAIDFVGWYHDKSARSLGIARNDTYNLYLAYYLGRVAYARGDRGSAEVQRYARATDDMARSYAAQMQACGR
;
A
#
# COMPACT_ATOMS: atom_id res chain seq x y z
N LEU A 1 -2.82 7.65 -11.31
CA LEU A 1 -3.49 6.91 -10.62
C LEU A 1 -4.76 7.38 -10.30
N GLY A 2 -5.44 7.26 -10.13
CA GLY A 2 -6.50 7.62 -9.95
C GLY A 2 -7.30 8.11 -9.27
N PHE A 3 -7.72 7.88 -8.82
CA PHE A 3 -8.30 8.16 -8.17
C PHE A 3 -9.35 8.13 -7.71
N ILE A 4 -9.76 8.02 -7.09
CA ILE A 4 -10.39 8.29 -6.38
C ILE A 4 -11.38 7.81 -6.01
N PRO A 5 -12.36 7.74 -6.23
CA PRO A 5 -12.81 6.90 -5.32
C PRO A 5 -12.28 5.65 -5.66
N TRP A 6 -12.20 5.48 -6.66
CA TRP A 6 -11.60 4.29 -6.93
C TRP A 6 -10.11 4.46 -6.85
N SER A 7 -9.63 5.41 -6.15
CA SER A 7 -8.22 5.53 -5.90
C SER A 7 -7.67 4.33 -5.17
N HIS A 8 -8.48 3.63 -4.38
CA HIS A 8 -8.05 2.37 -3.82
C HIS A 8 -7.78 1.34 -4.92
N VAL A 9 -8.66 1.25 -5.89
CA VAL A 9 -8.46 0.35 -7.02
C VAL A 9 -7.22 0.75 -7.78
N SER A 10 -7.06 2.06 -8.03
CA SER A 10 -5.87 2.57 -8.71
C SER A 10 -4.61 2.28 -7.94
N SER A 11 -4.65 2.45 -6.62
CA SER A 11 -3.50 2.14 -5.78
C SER A 11 -3.14 0.67 -5.87
N ALA A 12 -4.14 -0.21 -5.82
CA ALA A 12 -3.90 -1.64 -5.94
C ALA A 12 -3.25 -1.98 -7.28
N TYR A 13 -3.73 -1.36 -8.36
CA TYR A 13 -3.10 -1.57 -9.66
C TYR A 13 -1.70 -1.01 -9.71
N GLY A 14 -1.45 0.11 -9.07
CA GLY A 14 -0.11 0.66 -8.95
C GLY A 14 0.82 -0.32 -8.26
N TYR A 15 0.33 -0.95 -7.20
CA TYR A 15 1.10 -1.96 -6.49
C TYR A 15 1.35 -3.18 -7.36
N SER A 16 0.41 -3.53 -8.23
CA SER A 16 0.61 -4.68 -9.12
C SER A 16 1.74 -4.46 -10.11
N GLN A 17 2.22 -3.22 -10.23
CA GLN A 17 3.36 -2.89 -11.09
C GLN A 17 4.67 -2.84 -10.30
N ALA A 18 4.67 -3.38 -9.10
CA ALA A 18 5.88 -3.48 -8.31
C ALA A 18 6.99 -4.18 -9.09
N LEU A 19 8.22 -3.89 -8.72
CA LEU A 19 9.37 -4.50 -9.35
C LEU A 19 9.29 -6.02 -9.24
N ASP A 20 9.77 -6.69 -10.28
CA ASP A 20 9.73 -8.16 -10.34
C ASP A 20 10.37 -8.80 -9.11
N GLY A 21 11.47 -8.25 -8.64
CA GLY A 21 12.13 -8.78 -7.46
C GLY A 21 11.28 -8.72 -6.21
N THR A 22 10.54 -7.62 -6.04
CA THR A 22 9.66 -7.47 -4.89
C THR A 22 8.49 -8.44 -4.97
N TRP A 23 7.92 -8.62 -6.16
CA TRP A 23 6.84 -9.58 -6.34
C TRP A 23 7.32 -11.01 -6.09
N THR A 24 8.51 -11.35 -6.60
CA THR A 24 9.10 -12.66 -6.37
C THR A 24 9.31 -12.90 -4.88
N GLN A 25 9.78 -11.90 -4.15
CA GLN A 25 9.96 -12.01 -2.71
C GLN A 25 8.62 -12.28 -2.01
N TYR A 26 7.56 -11.59 -2.45
CA TYR A 26 6.22 -11.82 -1.93
C TYR A 26 5.79 -13.27 -2.14
N GLU A 27 5.98 -13.80 -3.36
CA GLU A 27 5.61 -15.17 -3.66
C GLU A 27 6.36 -16.17 -2.77
N ILE A 28 7.65 -15.94 -2.58
CA ILE A 28 8.48 -16.83 -1.78
C ILE A 28 8.05 -16.79 -0.31
N GLU A 29 7.88 -15.58 0.24
CA GLU A 29 7.61 -15.43 1.67
C GLU A 29 6.21 -15.90 2.05
N THR A 30 5.23 -15.73 1.16
CA THR A 30 3.85 -16.10 1.46
C THR A 30 3.48 -17.48 0.94
N GLY A 31 4.29 -18.06 0.07
CA GLY A 31 3.96 -19.31 -0.59
C GLY A 31 2.93 -19.16 -1.70
N ASN A 32 2.51 -17.94 -2.01
CA ASN A 32 1.47 -17.68 -3.01
C ASN A 32 2.10 -17.56 -4.40
N THR A 33 2.60 -18.66 -4.92
CA THR A 33 3.36 -18.66 -6.17
C THR A 33 2.50 -18.54 -7.42
N SER A 34 1.18 -18.71 -7.28
CA SER A 34 0.27 -18.56 -8.40
C SER A 34 -0.37 -17.18 -8.46
N ALA A 35 0.00 -16.27 -7.56
CA ALA A 35 -0.56 -14.93 -7.53
C ALA A 35 -0.25 -14.17 -8.81
N GLN A 36 -1.20 -13.39 -9.28
CA GLN A 36 -1.05 -12.60 -10.49
C GLN A 36 -1.27 -11.13 -10.20
N ARG A 37 -0.35 -10.29 -10.67
CA ARG A 37 -0.41 -8.84 -10.45
C ARG A 37 -1.67 -8.22 -11.01
N SER A 38 -2.23 -8.80 -12.06
CA SER A 38 -3.44 -8.29 -12.69
C SER A 38 -4.71 -8.71 -11.96
N ASN A 39 -4.61 -9.62 -11.00
CA ASN A 39 -5.74 -10.05 -10.20
C ASN A 39 -5.89 -9.11 -9.01
N PHE A 40 -7.07 -8.52 -8.86
CA PHE A 40 -7.27 -7.51 -7.83
C PHE A 40 -7.07 -8.07 -6.42
N ALA A 41 -7.60 -9.27 -6.16
CA ALA A 41 -7.46 -9.87 -4.84
C ALA A 41 -5.99 -10.16 -4.52
N ASP A 42 -5.22 -10.64 -5.51
CA ASP A 42 -3.79 -10.89 -5.32
C ASP A 42 -3.04 -9.58 -5.10
N ALA A 43 -3.40 -8.52 -5.81
CA ALA A 43 -2.79 -7.22 -5.64
C ALA A 43 -3.04 -6.66 -4.24
N ILE A 44 -4.25 -6.83 -3.72
CA ILE A 44 -4.60 -6.38 -2.37
C ILE A 44 -3.82 -7.17 -1.32
N ASP A 45 -3.68 -8.47 -1.51
CA ASP A 45 -2.90 -9.30 -0.60
C ASP A 45 -1.43 -8.88 -0.60
N PHE A 46 -0.89 -8.59 -1.77
CA PHE A 46 0.47 -8.08 -1.91
C PHE A 46 0.63 -6.75 -1.16
N VAL A 47 -0.34 -5.85 -1.30
CA VAL A 47 -0.31 -4.57 -0.59
C VAL A 47 -0.24 -4.79 0.92
N GLY A 48 -1.07 -5.69 1.43
CA GLY A 48 -1.07 -6.02 2.85
C GLY A 48 0.26 -6.55 3.32
N TRP A 49 0.84 -7.46 2.55
CA TRP A 49 2.15 -8.02 2.86
C TRP A 49 3.23 -6.93 2.87
N TYR A 50 3.23 -6.05 1.85
CA TYR A 50 4.23 -5.00 1.76
C TYR A 50 4.10 -4.01 2.91
N HIS A 51 2.88 -3.61 3.23
CA HIS A 51 2.63 -2.66 4.32
C HIS A 51 3.01 -3.26 5.67
N ASP A 52 2.74 -4.53 5.88
CA ASP A 52 3.16 -5.21 7.11
C ASP A 52 4.67 -5.16 7.25
N LYS A 53 5.38 -5.44 6.17
CA LYS A 53 6.82 -5.42 6.16
C LYS A 53 7.36 -4.00 6.44
N SER A 54 6.76 -3.00 5.84
CA SER A 54 7.15 -1.60 6.06
C SER A 54 6.87 -1.17 7.50
N ALA A 55 5.73 -1.54 8.04
CA ALA A 55 5.39 -1.21 9.42
C ALA A 55 6.43 -1.77 10.38
N ARG A 56 6.78 -3.04 10.20
CA ARG A 56 7.75 -3.69 11.08
C ARG A 56 9.17 -3.16 10.92
N SER A 57 9.60 -2.93 9.67
CA SER A 57 10.99 -2.54 9.42
C SER A 57 11.25 -1.05 9.61
N LEU A 58 10.23 -0.20 9.45
CA LEU A 58 10.39 1.25 9.51
C LEU A 58 9.74 1.88 10.75
N GLY A 59 9.08 1.07 11.56
CA GLY A 59 8.40 1.58 12.75
C GLY A 59 7.18 2.42 12.42
N ILE A 60 6.53 2.19 11.28
CA ILE A 60 5.34 2.92 10.89
C ILE A 60 4.13 2.24 11.50
N ALA A 61 3.24 3.02 12.12
CA ALA A 61 2.01 2.46 12.67
C ALA A 61 1.17 1.84 11.56
N ARG A 62 0.51 0.72 11.85
CA ARG A 62 -0.25 -0.02 10.83
C ARG A 62 -1.46 0.74 10.32
N ASN A 63 -1.95 1.71 11.08
CA ASN A 63 -3.05 2.57 10.65
C ASN A 63 -2.58 3.88 10.02
N ASP A 64 -1.27 4.04 9.84
CA ASP A 64 -0.70 5.24 9.24
C ASP A 64 -0.56 5.01 7.74
N THR A 65 -1.68 5.02 7.05
CA THR A 65 -1.72 4.74 5.62
C THR A 65 -0.92 5.74 4.82
N TYR A 66 -0.87 7.00 5.28
CA TYR A 66 -0.09 8.03 4.62
C TYR A 66 1.38 7.61 4.48
N ASN A 67 2.00 7.28 5.59
CA ASN A 67 3.42 6.92 5.55
C ASN A 67 3.66 5.55 4.94
N LEU A 68 2.73 4.61 5.12
CA LEU A 68 2.85 3.30 4.47
C LEU A 68 2.81 3.45 2.94
N TYR A 69 1.95 4.33 2.44
CA TYR A 69 1.88 4.60 1.01
C TYR A 69 3.19 5.21 0.51
N LEU A 70 3.72 6.20 1.24
CA LEU A 70 4.99 6.82 0.85
C LEU A 70 6.12 5.80 0.84
N ALA A 71 6.20 4.96 1.85
CA ALA A 71 7.24 3.93 1.93
C ALA A 71 7.14 2.95 0.76
N TYR A 72 5.92 2.66 0.32
CA TYR A 72 5.75 1.82 -0.85
C TYR A 72 6.19 2.55 -2.12
N TYR A 73 5.67 3.75 -2.32
CA TYR A 73 5.90 4.49 -3.56
C TYR A 73 7.39 4.80 -3.75
N LEU A 74 8.04 5.23 -2.69
CA LEU A 74 9.45 5.64 -2.75
C LEU A 74 10.42 4.47 -2.55
N GLY A 75 9.94 3.39 -1.98
CA GLY A 75 10.79 2.30 -1.54
C GLY A 75 11.24 2.49 -0.10
N ARG A 76 11.40 1.38 0.62
CA ARG A 76 11.74 1.44 2.04
C ARG A 76 13.09 2.09 2.31
N VAL A 77 14.06 1.88 1.42
CA VAL A 77 15.40 2.46 1.60
C VAL A 77 15.34 3.98 1.49
N ALA A 78 14.67 4.49 0.44
CA ALA A 78 14.54 5.93 0.25
C ALA A 78 13.77 6.57 1.41
N TYR A 79 12.68 5.94 1.83
CA TYR A 79 11.90 6.43 2.95
C TYR A 79 12.76 6.47 4.23
N ALA A 80 13.52 5.43 4.48
CA ALA A 80 14.38 5.37 5.67
C ALA A 80 15.44 6.45 5.66
N ARG A 81 15.84 6.90 4.47
CA ARG A 81 16.83 8.00 4.32
C ARG A 81 16.21 9.38 4.43
N GLY A 82 14.90 9.46 4.62
CA GLY A 82 14.23 10.74 4.80
C GLY A 82 13.50 11.27 3.58
N ASP A 83 13.50 10.52 2.47
CA ASP A 83 12.75 10.93 1.28
C ASP A 83 11.25 10.86 1.57
N ARG A 84 10.51 11.87 1.17
CA ARG A 84 9.06 11.92 1.35
C ARG A 84 8.33 12.22 0.05
N GLY A 85 9.06 12.26 -1.06
CA GLY A 85 8.48 12.41 -2.37
C GLY A 85 8.07 13.83 -2.72
N SER A 86 7.42 13.96 -3.86
CA SER A 86 6.95 15.24 -4.37
C SER A 86 5.63 15.64 -3.70
N ALA A 87 5.23 16.89 -3.89
CA ALA A 87 3.93 17.36 -3.41
C ALA A 87 2.78 16.52 -3.99
N GLU A 88 2.91 16.10 -5.24
CA GLU A 88 1.88 15.30 -5.88
C GLU A 88 1.75 13.93 -5.22
N VAL A 89 2.87 13.27 -4.98
CA VAL A 89 2.87 11.96 -4.31
C VAL A 89 2.29 12.09 -2.91
N GLN A 90 2.64 13.16 -2.20
CA GLN A 90 2.11 13.41 -0.88
C GLN A 90 0.60 13.65 -0.89
N ARG A 91 0.08 14.29 -1.94
CA ARG A 91 -1.37 14.45 -2.09
C ARG A 91 -2.06 13.09 -2.27
N TYR A 92 -1.48 12.21 -3.07
CA TYR A 92 -2.03 10.86 -3.23
C TYR A 92 -1.99 10.09 -1.91
N ALA A 93 -0.89 10.23 -1.18
CA ALA A 93 -0.77 9.56 0.11
C ALA A 93 -1.83 10.05 1.09
N ARG A 94 -2.10 11.36 1.12
CA ARG A 94 -3.15 11.91 1.98
C ARG A 94 -4.53 11.45 1.57
N ALA A 95 -4.79 11.41 0.26
CA ALA A 95 -6.08 10.93 -0.23
C ALA A 95 -6.32 9.47 0.15
N THR A 96 -5.28 8.66 0.05
CA THR A 96 -5.35 7.25 0.41
C THR A 96 -5.61 7.09 1.91
N ASP A 97 -4.94 7.88 2.73
CA ASP A 97 -5.14 7.87 4.17
C ASP A 97 -6.55 8.30 4.54
N ASP A 98 -7.05 9.37 3.91
CA ASP A 98 -8.41 9.85 4.16
C ASP A 98 -9.45 8.78 3.82
N MET A 99 -9.28 8.09 2.70
CA MET A 99 -10.19 7.02 2.32
C MET A 99 -10.12 5.85 3.28
N ALA A 100 -8.93 5.50 3.75
CA ALA A 100 -8.78 4.42 4.71
C ALA A 100 -9.48 4.76 6.02
N ARG A 101 -9.35 6.00 6.48
CA ARG A 101 -10.03 6.44 7.70
C ARG A 101 -11.54 6.45 7.54
N SER A 102 -12.03 6.92 6.41
CA SER A 102 -13.45 6.94 6.10
C SER A 102 -14.02 5.52 6.07
N TYR A 103 -13.30 4.61 5.43
CA TYR A 103 -13.72 3.22 5.35
C TYR A 103 -13.74 2.58 6.74
N ALA A 104 -12.72 2.83 7.54
CA ALA A 104 -12.65 2.29 8.90
C ALA A 104 -13.81 2.80 9.75
N ALA A 105 -14.17 4.09 9.62
CA ALA A 105 -15.31 4.65 10.34
C ALA A 105 -16.61 3.99 9.93
N GLN A 106 -16.79 3.75 8.62
CA GLN A 106 -17.98 3.06 8.12
C GLN A 106 -18.05 1.63 8.65
N MET A 107 -16.94 0.94 8.68
CA MET A 107 -16.90 -0.43 9.17
C MET A 107 -17.25 -0.49 10.66
N GLN A 108 -16.77 0.46 11.45
CA GLN A 108 -17.12 0.53 12.86
C GLN A 108 -18.62 0.77 13.05
N ALA A 109 -19.19 1.68 12.27
CA ALA A 109 -20.62 1.97 12.35
C ALA A 109 -21.46 0.76 11.99
N CYS A 110 -21.06 0.01 10.96
CA CYS A 110 -21.78 -1.18 10.53
C CYS A 110 -21.56 -2.37 11.45
N GLY A 111 -20.40 -2.42 12.10
CA GLY A 111 -20.03 -3.54 12.96
C GLY A 111 -20.75 -3.56 14.31
N ARG A 112 -21.58 -2.55 14.58
CA ARG A 112 -22.35 -2.50 15.80
C ARG A 112 -23.72 -3.06 15.58
#